data_4bedfada155cde4a124d64d3e1061eaa
#
_entry.id   4bedfada155cde4a124d64d3e1061eaa
#
_cell.length_a   1.000
_cell.length_b   1.000
_cell.length_c   1.000
_cell.angle_alpha   90.00
_cell.angle_beta   90.00
_cell.angle_gamma   90.00
#
_symmetry.space_group_name_H-M   'P 1'
#
loop_
_entity.id
_entity.type
_entity.pdbx_description
1 polymer ?
#
loop_
_entity_poly.entity_id
_entity_poly.type
_entity_poly.pdbx_seq_one_letter_code
_entity_poly.pdbx_strand_id
1 'polypeptide(L)'
;MAIIGSLMKTHMVTAAPHTTVAEAARSMADNEVGAVLVVEDGEIRGILSERDVVSRVIAEGKDPATTQVSEVATPDVFAVDVHVHVRECATLLRDRGIRHLPVTKEGKAAGILSSRDFFAYVAEGLERLIDRTRYEQKLREGEDPYDHLGGSYGK
;
A
#
# COMPACT_ATOMS: atom_id res chain seq x y z
N MET A 1 6.07 8.66 -16.31
CA MET A 1 5.08 8.76 -15.22
C MET A 1 5.03 7.42 -14.50
N ALA A 2 5.04 7.41 -13.14
CA ALA A 2 5.06 6.15 -12.40
C ALA A 2 3.69 5.46 -12.44
N ILE A 3 3.69 4.14 -12.65
CA ILE A 3 2.51 3.28 -12.58
C ILE A 3 2.43 2.61 -11.21
N ILE A 4 1.23 2.22 -10.79
CA ILE A 4 1.00 1.67 -9.46
C ILE A 4 1.74 0.36 -9.22
N GLY A 5 1.95 -0.45 -10.25
CA GLY A 5 2.68 -1.71 -10.15
C GLY A 5 4.11 -1.58 -9.63
N SER A 6 4.72 -0.38 -9.70
CA SER A 6 6.05 -0.13 -9.14
C SER A 6 6.04 0.26 -7.65
N LEU A 7 4.87 0.60 -7.10
CA LEU A 7 4.70 1.05 -5.71
C LEU A 7 3.97 0.04 -4.83
N MET A 8 3.11 -0.80 -5.44
CA MET A 8 2.32 -1.75 -4.67
C MET A 8 3.21 -2.77 -3.95
N LYS A 9 2.78 -3.20 -2.78
CA LYS A 9 3.35 -4.38 -2.16
C LYS A 9 2.81 -5.62 -2.86
N THR A 10 3.69 -6.43 -3.40
CA THR A 10 3.36 -7.73 -4.00
C THR A 10 3.12 -8.80 -2.94
N HIS A 11 3.68 -8.61 -1.73
CA HIS A 11 3.36 -9.45 -0.59
C HIS A 11 2.00 -9.02 -0.04
N MET A 12 0.94 -9.62 -0.55
CA MET A 12 -0.42 -9.45 -0.01
C MET A 12 -0.73 -10.62 0.92
N VAL A 13 -1.35 -10.26 2.04
CA VAL A 13 -1.97 -11.25 2.91
C VAL A 13 -3.39 -11.49 2.43
N THR A 14 -3.73 -12.73 2.17
CA THR A 14 -5.06 -13.13 1.68
C THR A 14 -5.75 -14.05 2.67
N ALA A 15 -7.06 -14.06 2.63
CA ALA A 15 -7.90 -15.00 3.37
C ALA A 15 -8.94 -15.60 2.42
N ALA A 16 -9.29 -16.85 2.62
CA ALA A 16 -10.43 -17.45 1.94
C ALA A 16 -11.75 -16.94 2.58
N PRO A 17 -12.88 -16.93 1.86
CA PRO A 17 -14.16 -16.46 2.41
C PRO A 17 -14.58 -17.11 3.73
N HIS A 18 -14.25 -18.38 3.91
CA HIS A 18 -14.58 -19.18 5.09
C HIS A 18 -13.55 -19.11 6.23
N THR A 19 -12.45 -18.40 6.05
CA THR A 19 -11.45 -18.14 7.11
C THR A 19 -12.12 -17.39 8.26
N THR A 20 -11.80 -17.72 9.51
CA THR A 20 -12.32 -16.98 10.65
C THR A 20 -11.68 -15.60 10.79
N VAL A 21 -12.41 -14.67 11.38
CA VAL A 21 -11.87 -13.32 11.66
C VAL A 21 -10.64 -13.40 12.57
N ALA A 22 -10.62 -14.32 13.54
CA ALA A 22 -9.47 -14.52 14.43
C ALA A 22 -8.21 -14.96 13.66
N GLU A 23 -8.35 -15.85 12.68
CA GLU A 23 -7.23 -16.28 11.81
C GLU A 23 -6.75 -15.12 10.92
N ALA A 24 -7.69 -14.38 10.32
CA ALA A 24 -7.36 -13.22 9.51
C ALA A 24 -6.67 -12.12 10.32
N ALA A 25 -7.16 -11.83 11.53
CA ALA A 25 -6.54 -10.86 12.43
C ALA A 25 -5.11 -11.28 12.85
N ARG A 26 -4.89 -12.56 13.12
CA ARG A 26 -3.55 -13.11 13.40
C ARG A 26 -2.63 -12.92 12.21
N SER A 27 -3.11 -13.24 11.01
CA SER A 27 -2.34 -13.01 9.77
C SER A 27 -1.99 -11.55 9.55
N MET A 28 -2.89 -10.60 9.88
CA MET A 28 -2.59 -9.17 9.83
C MET A 28 -1.46 -8.81 10.80
N ALA A 29 -1.54 -9.28 12.04
CA ALA A 29 -0.55 -9.01 13.09
C ALA A 29 0.83 -9.59 12.74
N ASP A 30 0.88 -10.86 12.32
CA ASP A 30 2.12 -11.57 11.98
C ASP A 30 2.85 -10.97 10.77
N ASN A 31 2.11 -10.37 9.85
CA ASN A 31 2.64 -9.74 8.64
C ASN A 31 2.71 -8.19 8.72
N GLU A 32 2.36 -7.60 9.87
CA GLU A 32 2.37 -6.15 10.09
C GLU A 32 1.56 -5.36 9.03
N VAL A 33 0.41 -5.92 8.60
CA VAL A 33 -0.48 -5.30 7.63
C VAL A 33 -1.82 -4.92 8.27
N GLY A 34 -2.46 -3.86 7.78
CA GLY A 34 -3.73 -3.35 8.29
C GLY A 34 -4.96 -3.89 7.55
N ALA A 35 -4.78 -4.77 6.57
CA ALA A 35 -5.89 -5.38 5.83
C ALA A 35 -5.47 -6.68 5.15
N VAL A 36 -6.45 -7.57 4.94
CA VAL A 36 -6.31 -8.77 4.11
C VAL A 36 -7.28 -8.72 2.94
N LEU A 37 -6.87 -9.22 1.79
CA LEU A 37 -7.79 -9.43 0.66
C LEU A 37 -8.49 -10.77 0.83
N VAL A 38 -9.80 -10.76 0.64
CA VAL A 38 -10.58 -11.98 0.56
C VAL A 38 -10.52 -12.45 -0.88
N VAL A 39 -9.90 -13.61 -1.11
CA VAL A 39 -9.63 -14.13 -2.45
C VAL A 39 -10.18 -15.55 -2.58
N GLU A 40 -10.83 -15.79 -3.71
CA GLU A 40 -11.33 -17.10 -4.10
C GLU A 40 -11.04 -17.29 -5.59
N ASP A 41 -10.40 -18.39 -5.96
CA ASP A 41 -9.99 -18.73 -7.34
C ASP A 41 -9.11 -17.63 -8.02
N GLY A 42 -8.33 -16.92 -7.20
CA GLY A 42 -7.48 -15.79 -7.63
C GLY A 42 -8.23 -14.47 -7.83
N GLU A 43 -9.55 -14.44 -7.63
CA GLU A 43 -10.37 -13.25 -7.74
C GLU A 43 -10.60 -12.60 -6.37
N ILE A 44 -10.59 -11.27 -6.35
CA ILE A 44 -10.87 -10.50 -5.15
C ILE A 44 -12.38 -10.54 -4.88
N ARG A 45 -12.78 -11.12 -3.75
CA ARG A 45 -14.17 -11.16 -3.28
C ARG A 45 -14.49 -10.08 -2.27
N GLY A 46 -13.48 -9.52 -1.61
CA GLY A 46 -13.65 -8.50 -0.60
C GLY A 46 -12.34 -8.05 0.02
N ILE A 47 -12.45 -7.16 0.99
CA ILE A 47 -11.34 -6.72 1.84
C ILE A 47 -11.80 -6.65 3.30
N LEU A 48 -10.97 -7.12 4.21
CA LEU A 48 -11.16 -6.98 5.65
C LEU A 48 -10.01 -6.17 6.24
N SER A 49 -10.31 -5.02 6.84
CA SER A 49 -9.33 -4.18 7.52
C SER A 49 -9.41 -4.33 9.04
N GLU A 50 -8.35 -3.90 9.75
CA GLU A 50 -8.35 -3.77 11.22
C GLU A 50 -9.57 -3.00 11.73
N ARG A 51 -9.96 -1.93 11.02
CA ARG A 51 -11.13 -1.12 11.36
C ARG A 51 -12.43 -1.94 11.27
N ASP A 52 -12.55 -2.79 10.26
CA ASP A 52 -13.73 -3.65 10.09
C ASP A 52 -13.81 -4.68 11.22
N VAL A 53 -12.68 -5.26 11.65
CA VAL A 53 -12.62 -6.16 12.81
C VAL A 53 -13.11 -5.44 14.06
N VAL A 54 -12.64 -4.23 14.32
CA VAL A 54 -13.08 -3.46 15.48
C VAL A 54 -14.56 -3.11 15.40
N SER A 55 -15.02 -2.57 14.27
CA SER A 55 -16.35 -2.00 14.14
C SER A 55 -17.45 -3.03 13.89
N ARG A 56 -17.17 -4.09 13.12
CA ARG A 56 -18.18 -5.06 12.66
C ARG A 56 -18.15 -6.39 13.41
N VAL A 57 -17.10 -6.61 14.21
CA VAL A 57 -16.95 -7.84 15.00
C VAL A 57 -16.95 -7.51 16.48
N ILE A 58 -15.94 -6.79 16.96
CA ILE A 58 -15.77 -6.53 18.40
C ILE A 58 -16.88 -5.62 18.94
N ALA A 59 -17.16 -4.49 18.27
CA ALA A 59 -18.20 -3.56 18.70
C ALA A 59 -19.63 -4.15 18.60
N GLU A 60 -19.83 -5.10 17.67
CA GLU A 60 -21.09 -5.83 17.48
C GLU A 60 -21.23 -7.06 18.41
N GLY A 61 -20.21 -7.33 19.23
CA GLY A 61 -20.24 -8.49 20.15
C GLY A 61 -20.18 -9.86 19.47
N LYS A 62 -19.71 -9.92 18.21
CA LYS A 62 -19.53 -11.17 17.49
C LYS A 62 -18.26 -11.87 17.98
N ASP A 63 -18.30 -13.21 18.01
CA ASP A 63 -17.13 -14.02 18.33
C ASP A 63 -16.22 -14.14 17.11
N PRO A 64 -14.99 -13.58 17.13
CA PRO A 64 -14.06 -13.65 16.02
C PRO A 64 -13.60 -15.08 15.71
N ALA A 65 -13.68 -16.01 16.66
CA ALA A 65 -13.29 -17.40 16.47
C ALA A 65 -14.28 -18.19 15.62
N THR A 66 -15.54 -17.74 15.53
CA THR A 66 -16.60 -18.40 14.78
C THR A 66 -17.16 -17.59 13.63
N THR A 67 -16.95 -16.26 13.62
CA THR A 67 -17.37 -15.38 12.54
C THR A 67 -16.45 -15.54 11.34
N GLN A 68 -17.03 -15.81 10.16
CA GLN A 68 -16.27 -15.92 8.91
C GLN A 68 -15.96 -14.55 8.32
N VAL A 69 -14.82 -14.45 7.64
CA VAL A 69 -14.39 -13.21 6.96
C VAL A 69 -15.42 -12.74 5.95
N SER A 70 -16.05 -13.64 5.20
CA SER A 70 -17.11 -13.32 4.23
C SER A 70 -18.34 -12.61 4.82
N GLU A 71 -18.59 -12.78 6.12
CA GLU A 71 -19.74 -12.16 6.79
C GLU A 71 -19.51 -10.69 7.13
N VAL A 72 -18.25 -10.28 7.25
CA VAL A 72 -17.87 -8.95 7.79
C VAL A 72 -16.94 -8.14 6.88
N ALA A 73 -16.33 -8.76 5.89
CA ALA A 73 -15.51 -8.07 4.89
C ALA A 73 -16.39 -7.14 4.03
N THR A 74 -15.77 -6.10 3.51
CA THR A 74 -16.41 -5.26 2.49
C THR A 74 -16.39 -6.00 1.16
N PRO A 75 -17.55 -6.34 0.57
CA PRO A 75 -17.64 -6.95 -0.74
C PRO A 75 -17.45 -5.91 -1.86
N ASP A 76 -17.42 -6.36 -3.11
CA ASP A 76 -17.38 -5.52 -4.31
C ASP A 76 -16.30 -4.43 -4.26
N VAL A 77 -15.11 -4.84 -3.87
CA VAL A 77 -13.99 -3.93 -3.64
C VAL A 77 -13.56 -3.30 -4.95
N PHE A 78 -13.48 -1.98 -4.94
CA PHE A 78 -12.89 -1.26 -6.06
C PHE A 78 -11.38 -1.59 -6.15
N ALA A 79 -10.98 -2.21 -7.24
CA ALA A 79 -9.58 -2.53 -7.54
C ALA A 79 -9.12 -1.78 -8.79
N VAL A 80 -7.83 -1.55 -8.90
CA VAL A 80 -7.21 -0.92 -10.08
C VAL A 80 -6.25 -1.88 -10.76
N ASP A 81 -6.05 -1.71 -12.05
CA ASP A 81 -5.04 -2.47 -12.79
C ASP A 81 -3.62 -1.97 -12.48
N VAL A 82 -2.63 -2.86 -12.54
CA VAL A 82 -1.21 -2.55 -12.27
C VAL A 82 -0.64 -1.42 -13.13
N HIS A 83 -1.24 -1.13 -14.27
CA HIS A 83 -0.79 -0.09 -15.21
C HIS A 83 -1.38 1.29 -14.92
N VAL A 84 -2.29 1.41 -13.96
CA VAL A 84 -2.88 2.70 -13.56
C VAL A 84 -1.80 3.61 -13.00
N HIS A 85 -1.89 4.90 -13.31
CA HIS A 85 -0.92 5.89 -12.85
C HIS A 85 -1.08 6.18 -11.35
N VAL A 86 0.04 6.36 -10.66
CA VAL A 86 0.10 6.70 -9.23
C VAL A 86 -0.76 7.90 -8.88
N ARG A 87 -0.80 8.92 -9.74
CA ARG A 87 -1.61 10.12 -9.55
C ARG A 87 -3.12 9.80 -9.49
N GLU A 88 -3.58 8.91 -10.35
CA GLU A 88 -4.97 8.48 -10.39
C GLU A 88 -5.33 7.69 -9.12
N CYS A 89 -4.44 6.80 -8.68
CA CYS A 89 -4.61 6.08 -7.42
C CYS A 89 -4.70 7.01 -6.21
N ALA A 90 -3.90 8.08 -6.17
CA ALA A 90 -3.97 9.10 -5.12
C ALA A 90 -5.35 9.78 -5.08
N THR A 91 -5.86 10.13 -6.25
CA THR A 91 -7.20 10.73 -6.39
C THR A 91 -8.28 9.78 -5.90
N LEU A 92 -8.21 8.50 -6.28
CA LEU A 92 -9.16 7.47 -5.86
C LEU A 92 -9.15 7.24 -4.35
N LEU A 93 -7.96 7.13 -3.73
CA LEU A 93 -7.83 6.99 -2.27
C LEU A 93 -8.49 8.17 -1.55
N ARG A 94 -8.23 9.40 -2.01
CA ARG A 94 -8.80 10.61 -1.41
C ARG A 94 -10.31 10.70 -1.61
N ASP A 95 -10.78 10.58 -2.84
CA ASP A 95 -12.18 10.86 -3.19
C ASP A 95 -13.13 9.79 -2.66
N ARG A 96 -12.65 8.55 -2.53
CA ARG A 96 -13.41 7.45 -1.95
C ARG A 96 -13.20 7.28 -0.44
N GLY A 97 -12.27 8.03 0.17
CA GLY A 97 -11.97 7.93 1.60
C GLY A 97 -11.45 6.55 2.02
N ILE A 98 -10.87 5.79 1.09
CA ILE A 98 -10.34 4.44 1.33
C ILE A 98 -8.85 4.52 1.68
N ARG A 99 -8.40 3.58 2.51
CA ARG A 99 -6.99 3.51 2.95
C ARG A 99 -6.20 2.38 2.29
N HIS A 100 -6.89 1.45 1.66
CA HIS A 100 -6.32 0.29 0.99
C HIS A 100 -6.94 0.18 -0.39
N LEU A 101 -6.11 0.10 -1.40
CA LEU A 101 -6.50 -0.02 -2.81
C LEU A 101 -5.94 -1.33 -3.35
N PRO A 102 -6.78 -2.34 -3.55
CA PRO A 102 -6.39 -3.57 -4.21
C PRO A 102 -5.95 -3.32 -5.64
N VAL A 103 -4.94 -4.05 -6.07
CA VAL A 103 -4.37 -3.99 -7.40
C VAL A 103 -4.51 -5.33 -8.09
N THR A 104 -4.96 -5.31 -9.33
CA THR A 104 -5.13 -6.50 -10.17
C THR A 104 -4.16 -6.50 -11.33
N LYS A 105 -3.84 -7.68 -11.81
CA LYS A 105 -3.17 -7.92 -13.09
C LYS A 105 -3.95 -9.01 -13.83
N GLU A 106 -4.37 -8.69 -15.03
CA GLU A 106 -5.19 -9.62 -15.84
C GLU A 106 -6.43 -10.14 -15.08
N GLY A 107 -7.07 -9.26 -14.30
CA GLY A 107 -8.26 -9.58 -13.50
C GLY A 107 -8.00 -10.36 -12.21
N LYS A 108 -6.77 -10.78 -11.93
CA LYS A 108 -6.40 -11.50 -10.70
C LYS A 108 -5.75 -10.57 -9.69
N ALA A 109 -5.89 -10.90 -8.41
CA ALA A 109 -5.24 -10.17 -7.33
C ALA A 109 -3.71 -10.16 -7.51
N ALA A 110 -3.09 -9.00 -7.54
CA ALA A 110 -1.65 -8.82 -7.79
C ALA A 110 -0.93 -8.12 -6.64
N GLY A 111 -1.64 -7.32 -5.86
CA GLY A 111 -1.06 -6.59 -4.75
C GLY A 111 -2.07 -5.69 -4.05
N ILE A 112 -1.55 -4.88 -3.14
CA ILE A 112 -2.31 -3.89 -2.41
C ILE A 112 -1.47 -2.63 -2.24
N LEU A 113 -2.08 -1.47 -2.36
CA LEU A 113 -1.50 -0.18 -2.03
C LEU A 113 -2.21 0.37 -0.80
N SER A 114 -1.47 0.67 0.26
CA SER A 114 -2.01 1.42 1.39
C SER A 114 -1.72 2.91 1.23
N SER A 115 -2.54 3.74 1.87
CA SER A 115 -2.27 5.19 1.96
C SER A 115 -0.91 5.48 2.61
N ARG A 116 -0.44 4.63 3.53
CA ARG A 116 0.89 4.72 4.15
C ARG A 116 2.01 4.55 3.12
N ASP A 117 1.90 3.53 2.26
CA ASP A 117 2.90 3.28 1.21
C ASP A 117 2.94 4.44 0.20
N PHE A 118 1.77 5.00 -0.10
CA PHE A 118 1.67 6.20 -0.94
C PHE A 118 2.34 7.43 -0.31
N PHE A 119 2.15 7.67 0.99
CA PHE A 119 2.83 8.76 1.70
C PHE A 119 4.34 8.58 1.72
N ALA A 120 4.83 7.37 1.95
CA ALA A 120 6.27 7.07 1.90
C ALA A 120 6.86 7.42 0.51
N TYR A 121 6.19 7.01 -0.56
CA TYR A 121 6.60 7.33 -1.93
C TYR A 121 6.65 8.83 -2.20
N VAL A 122 5.65 9.58 -1.75
CA VAL A 122 5.60 11.04 -1.91
C VAL A 122 6.74 11.70 -1.13
N ALA A 123 6.98 11.28 0.11
CA ALA A 123 8.07 11.81 0.95
C ALA A 123 9.43 11.59 0.30
N GLU A 124 9.73 10.38 -0.15
CA GLU A 124 10.98 10.07 -0.87
C GLU A 124 11.12 10.87 -2.17
N GLY A 125 10.03 11.09 -2.90
CA GLY A 125 10.02 11.91 -4.10
C GLY A 125 10.35 13.38 -3.82
N LEU A 126 9.83 13.93 -2.73
CA LEU A 126 10.12 15.29 -2.28
C LEU A 126 11.57 15.43 -1.82
N GLU A 127 12.10 14.48 -1.06
CA GLU A 127 13.51 14.48 -0.64
C GLU A 127 14.45 14.51 -1.84
N ARG A 128 14.23 13.62 -2.81
CA ARG A 128 15.01 13.62 -4.07
C ARG A 128 14.93 14.95 -4.83
N LEU A 129 13.77 15.59 -4.83
CA LEU A 129 13.60 16.90 -5.48
C LEU A 129 14.38 17.99 -4.75
N ILE A 130 14.32 18.02 -3.41
CA ILE A 130 15.04 18.99 -2.57
C ILE A 130 16.55 18.82 -2.76
N ASP A 131 17.05 17.59 -2.72
CA ASP A 131 18.48 17.30 -2.89
C ASP A 131 18.97 17.73 -4.28
N ARG A 132 18.19 17.44 -5.32
CA ARG A 132 18.50 17.91 -6.68
C ARG A 132 18.56 19.42 -6.77
N THR A 133 17.58 20.11 -6.19
CA THR A 133 17.53 21.58 -6.20
C THR A 133 18.73 22.19 -5.46
N ARG A 134 19.10 21.63 -4.30
CA ARG A 134 20.29 22.04 -3.54
C ARG A 134 21.58 21.82 -4.33
N TYR A 135 21.70 20.67 -4.99
CA TYR A 135 22.83 20.35 -5.84
C TYR A 135 22.98 21.35 -6.99
N GLU A 136 21.88 21.62 -7.72
CA GLU A 136 21.86 22.58 -8.82
C GLU A 136 22.19 24.02 -8.34
N GLN A 137 21.75 24.39 -7.14
CA GLN A 137 22.08 25.69 -6.54
C GLN A 137 23.57 25.80 -6.24
N LYS A 138 24.17 24.79 -5.58
CA LYS A 138 25.62 24.77 -5.29
C LYS A 138 26.46 24.86 -6.55
N LEU A 139 26.10 24.15 -7.61
CA LEU A 139 26.78 24.28 -8.90
C LEU A 139 26.71 25.68 -9.48
N ARG A 140 25.59 26.39 -9.34
CA ARG A 140 25.44 27.79 -9.80
C ARG A 140 26.29 28.78 -8.98
N GLU A 141 26.47 28.49 -7.69
CA GLU A 141 27.29 29.27 -6.76
C GLU A 141 28.79 28.97 -6.91
N GLY A 142 29.15 28.01 -7.79
CA GLY A 142 30.52 27.60 -8.05
C GLY A 142 31.12 26.70 -6.98
N GLU A 143 30.28 26.15 -6.11
CA GLU A 143 30.68 25.14 -5.13
C GLU A 143 30.59 23.74 -5.78
N ASP A 144 31.70 22.97 -5.75
CA ASP A 144 31.68 21.57 -6.12
C ASP A 144 31.09 20.76 -4.93
N PRO A 145 29.90 20.13 -5.10
CA PRO A 145 29.26 19.36 -4.03
C PRO A 145 30.09 18.17 -3.56
N TYR A 146 31.12 17.78 -4.31
CA TYR A 146 32.03 16.66 -4.00
C TYR A 146 33.42 17.10 -3.56
N ASP A 147 33.72 18.39 -3.43
CA ASP A 147 35.04 18.92 -3.05
C ASP A 147 35.50 18.42 -1.67
N HIS A 148 34.56 18.06 -0.78
CA HIS A 148 34.87 17.44 0.51
C HIS A 148 35.31 15.96 0.42
N LEU A 149 35.17 15.33 -0.74
CA LEU A 149 35.70 13.99 -1.00
C LEU A 149 37.15 14.04 -1.50
N GLY A 150 37.81 15.18 -1.33
CA GLY A 150 39.17 15.51 -1.76
C GLY A 150 40.16 14.38 -1.63
N GLY A 151 40.13 13.46 -2.57
CA GLY A 151 41.19 12.55 -2.89
C GLY A 151 42.19 13.27 -3.79
N SER A 152 43.30 13.67 -3.23
CA SER A 152 44.48 14.10 -3.97
C SER A 152 44.80 13.07 -5.07
N TYR A 153 44.31 13.29 -6.24
CA TYR A 153 44.86 12.68 -7.45
C TYR A 153 45.69 13.74 -8.19
N GLY A 154 46.96 13.62 -8.03
CA GLY A 154 47.85 14.24 -8.96
C GLY A 154 49.05 14.95 -8.38
N LYS A 155 50.16 14.28 -8.28
CA LYS A 155 51.39 14.67 -8.96
C LYS A 155 52.17 13.43 -9.32
#